data_c22aaf0758b4b2465308d1d481971cd2
#
_entry.id   c22aaf0758b4b2465308d1d481971cd2
#
_cell.length_a   1.000
_cell.length_b   1.000
_cell.length_c   1.000
_cell.angle_alpha   90.00
_cell.angle_beta   90.00
_cell.angle_gamma   90.00
#
_symmetry.space_group_name_H-M   'P 1'
#
loop_
_entity.id
_entity.type
_entity.pdbx_description
1 polymer ?
#
loop_
_entity_poly.entity_id
_entity_poly.type
_entity_poly.pdbx_seq_one_letter_code
_entity_poly.pdbx_strand_id
1 'polypeptide(L)'
;MKNILLQGLIVWFSLNSLVLADLIRPSNNSEISFIHVLFEWDQEADANEYNLQLSKSSNFQNLLIDESILENVYIYKGEIDWDDGYYWRVRPIDADGNVGDWVNTFTFEILDDRRGSIDVDVIDGDQTDGGLTLMGSIGNDYYSIVIDEDGREVWNDDNLNINVNHVNEYGQLSGYSTNGPWPTNTGILINY
;
A
#
# COMPACT_ATOMS: atom_id res chain seq x y z
N MET A 1 0.67 -17.94 -74.14
CA MET A 1 0.84 -18.29 -72.71
C MET A 1 0.78 -16.99 -71.92
N LYS A 2 -0.29 -16.77 -71.19
CA LYS A 2 -0.46 -15.59 -70.33
C LYS A 2 -0.04 -15.95 -68.94
N ASN A 3 1.00 -15.30 -68.40
CA ASN A 3 1.43 -15.43 -67.04
C ASN A 3 0.51 -14.58 -66.13
N ILE A 4 -0.22 -15.25 -65.28
CA ILE A 4 -1.01 -14.59 -64.20
C ILE A 4 -0.11 -14.50 -62.98
N LEU A 5 0.37 -13.29 -62.69
CA LEU A 5 1.04 -12.97 -61.43
C LEU A 5 0.00 -12.89 -60.34
N LEU A 6 0.00 -13.87 -59.43
CA LEU A 6 -0.80 -13.87 -58.22
C LEU A 6 -0.10 -12.97 -57.21
N GLN A 7 -0.61 -11.72 -56.99
CA GLN A 7 -0.13 -10.85 -55.91
C GLN A 7 -0.79 -11.31 -54.61
N GLY A 8 -0.01 -11.97 -53.75
CA GLY A 8 -0.43 -12.33 -52.42
C GLY A 8 -0.54 -11.08 -51.53
N LEU A 9 -1.72 -10.75 -51.07
CA LEU A 9 -1.99 -9.71 -50.07
C LEU A 9 -1.55 -10.23 -48.71
N ILE A 10 -0.40 -9.77 -48.20
CA ILE A 10 0.05 -10.05 -46.83
C ILE A 10 -0.67 -9.06 -45.91
N VAL A 11 -1.69 -9.53 -45.22
CA VAL A 11 -2.34 -8.75 -44.17
C VAL A 11 -1.51 -8.93 -42.90
N TRP A 12 -0.83 -7.87 -42.49
CA TRP A 12 -0.19 -7.81 -41.17
C TRP A 12 -1.24 -7.57 -40.12
N PHE A 13 -1.61 -8.60 -39.37
CA PHE A 13 -2.29 -8.41 -38.08
C PHE A 13 -1.23 -8.01 -37.04
N SER A 14 -1.17 -6.73 -36.71
CA SER A 14 -0.51 -6.33 -35.50
C SER A 14 -1.36 -6.84 -34.32
N LEU A 15 -0.93 -7.89 -33.63
CA LEU A 15 -1.42 -8.17 -32.28
C LEU A 15 -0.90 -7.04 -31.40
N ASN A 16 -1.73 -6.02 -31.20
CA ASN A 16 -1.59 -5.19 -30.04
C ASN A 16 -1.95 -6.08 -28.84
N SER A 17 -0.95 -6.61 -28.15
CA SER A 17 -1.17 -7.10 -26.80
C SER A 17 -1.58 -5.88 -25.99
N LEU A 18 -2.86 -5.78 -25.64
CA LEU A 18 -3.29 -4.90 -24.55
C LEU A 18 -2.51 -5.39 -23.31
N VAL A 19 -1.50 -4.63 -22.95
CA VAL A 19 -0.93 -4.72 -21.59
C VAL A 19 -2.00 -4.12 -20.73
N LEU A 20 -2.82 -4.96 -20.09
CA LEU A 20 -3.74 -4.51 -19.07
C LEU A 20 -2.89 -4.01 -17.90
N ALA A 21 -3.20 -2.83 -17.40
CA ALA A 21 -2.64 -2.37 -16.13
C ALA A 21 -2.90 -3.43 -15.06
N ASP A 22 -1.95 -3.59 -14.14
CA ASP A 22 -2.11 -4.52 -13.02
C ASP A 22 -2.12 -3.75 -11.70
N LEU A 23 -2.76 -4.31 -10.69
CA LEU A 23 -2.69 -3.80 -9.33
C LEU A 23 -1.38 -4.30 -8.70
N ILE A 24 -0.66 -3.40 -8.00
CA ILE A 24 0.69 -3.69 -7.48
C ILE A 24 0.65 -3.81 -5.95
N ARG A 25 0.13 -2.79 -5.26
CA ARG A 25 0.09 -2.73 -3.80
C ARG A 25 -1.24 -2.18 -3.28
N PRO A 26 -1.77 -2.79 -2.20
CA PRO A 26 -1.35 -4.05 -1.58
C PRO A 26 -1.47 -5.21 -2.56
N SER A 27 -0.52 -6.16 -2.55
CA SER A 27 -0.58 -7.33 -3.44
C SER A 27 -1.74 -8.25 -3.08
N ASN A 28 -2.25 -8.98 -4.06
CA ASN A 28 -3.41 -9.83 -3.86
C ASN A 28 -3.20 -10.90 -2.79
N ASN A 29 -4.13 -11.00 -1.84
CA ASN A 29 -4.08 -11.88 -0.67
C ASN A 29 -2.86 -11.62 0.24
N SER A 30 -2.35 -10.39 0.30
CA SER A 30 -1.29 -10.05 1.24
C SER A 30 -1.84 -9.82 2.65
N GLU A 31 -1.00 -10.11 3.63
CA GLU A 31 -1.16 -9.72 5.03
C GLU A 31 -0.24 -8.54 5.29
N ILE A 32 -0.76 -7.45 5.86
CA ILE A 32 0.00 -6.24 6.17
C ILE A 32 -0.22 -5.81 7.61
N SER A 33 0.80 -5.23 8.22
CA SER A 33 0.81 -4.81 9.62
C SER A 33 0.80 -3.28 9.75
N PHE A 34 0.04 -2.60 8.89
CA PHE A 34 -0.11 -1.15 8.91
C PHE A 34 -1.46 -0.71 8.36
N ILE A 35 -1.98 0.41 8.88
CA ILE A 35 -3.28 0.97 8.50
C ILE A 35 -3.18 2.24 7.65
N HIS A 36 -1.99 2.81 7.45
CA HIS A 36 -1.75 3.81 6.41
C HIS A 36 -1.38 3.08 5.11
N VAL A 37 -2.40 2.74 4.31
CA VAL A 37 -2.26 1.80 3.20
C VAL A 37 -1.85 2.51 1.92
N LEU A 38 -0.73 2.07 1.32
CA LEU A 38 -0.29 2.49 0.00
C LEU A 38 -0.97 1.64 -1.08
N PHE A 39 -1.77 2.28 -1.94
CA PHE A 39 -2.30 1.71 -3.16
C PHE A 39 -1.42 2.11 -4.34
N GLU A 40 -1.02 1.15 -5.15
CA GLU A 40 -0.18 1.36 -6.33
C GLU A 40 -0.65 0.43 -7.45
N TRP A 41 -0.68 0.95 -8.68
CA TRP A 41 -1.08 0.21 -9.89
C TRP A 41 -0.29 0.67 -11.10
N ASP A 42 -0.30 -0.13 -12.17
CA ASP A 42 0.33 0.25 -13.43
C ASP A 42 -0.39 1.43 -14.08
N GLN A 43 0.37 2.32 -14.69
CA GLN A 43 -0.20 3.42 -15.46
C GLN A 43 -0.68 2.94 -16.83
N GLU A 44 -1.92 3.28 -17.19
CA GLU A 44 -2.45 3.09 -18.55
C GLU A 44 -2.15 4.28 -19.44
N ALA A 45 -1.83 4.00 -20.72
CA ALA A 45 -1.35 5.01 -21.66
C ALA A 45 -2.35 6.15 -21.92
N ASP A 46 -3.64 5.84 -21.91
CA ASP A 46 -4.72 6.78 -22.25
C ASP A 46 -5.48 7.27 -21.00
N ALA A 47 -5.06 6.88 -19.79
CA ALA A 47 -5.67 7.31 -18.55
C ALA A 47 -5.25 8.74 -18.21
N ASN A 48 -6.24 9.60 -17.91
CA ASN A 48 -6.03 10.95 -17.38
C ASN A 48 -6.15 10.95 -15.85
N GLU A 49 -6.99 10.09 -15.32
CA GLU A 49 -7.19 9.84 -13.89
C GLU A 49 -7.68 8.41 -13.67
N TYR A 50 -7.79 8.01 -12.42
CA TYR A 50 -8.25 6.70 -12.02
C TYR A 50 -9.35 6.80 -10.97
N ASN A 51 -10.36 5.96 -11.04
CA ASN A 51 -11.29 5.78 -9.95
C ASN A 51 -10.83 4.59 -9.08
N LEU A 52 -10.43 4.90 -7.84
CA LEU A 52 -10.05 3.92 -6.81
C LEU A 52 -11.24 3.61 -5.92
N GLN A 53 -11.51 2.34 -5.67
CA GLN A 53 -12.49 1.90 -4.69
C GLN A 53 -11.88 0.93 -3.68
N LEU A 54 -12.24 1.12 -2.40
CA LEU A 54 -11.92 0.24 -1.27
C LEU A 54 -13.21 -0.13 -0.55
N SER A 55 -13.36 -1.40 -0.15
CA SER A 55 -14.53 -1.90 0.57
C SER A 55 -14.17 -3.07 1.47
N LYS A 56 -14.92 -3.28 2.56
CA LYS A 56 -14.90 -4.51 3.36
C LYS A 56 -15.67 -5.66 2.72
N SER A 57 -16.37 -5.43 1.61
CA SER A 57 -17.13 -6.47 0.96
C SER A 57 -16.81 -6.61 -0.54
N SER A 58 -16.79 -7.84 -1.04
CA SER A 58 -16.44 -8.16 -2.43
C SER A 58 -17.42 -7.59 -3.47
N ASN A 59 -18.62 -7.19 -3.06
CA ASN A 59 -19.62 -6.58 -3.93
C ASN A 59 -19.56 -5.05 -3.97
N PHE A 60 -18.65 -4.42 -3.23
CA PHE A 60 -18.42 -2.97 -3.19
C PHE A 60 -19.67 -2.13 -2.85
N GLN A 61 -20.59 -2.66 -2.03
CA GLN A 61 -21.80 -1.92 -1.63
C GLN A 61 -21.55 -0.87 -0.55
N ASN A 62 -20.56 -1.08 0.30
CA ASN A 62 -20.16 -0.15 1.36
C ASN A 62 -18.73 0.27 1.12
N LEU A 63 -18.55 1.40 0.44
CA LEU A 63 -17.24 1.91 0.07
C LEU A 63 -16.62 2.71 1.22
N LEU A 64 -15.36 2.44 1.52
CA LEU A 64 -14.51 3.27 2.36
C LEU A 64 -13.79 4.34 1.53
N ILE A 65 -13.47 4.00 0.26
CA ILE A 65 -12.93 4.91 -0.74
C ILE A 65 -13.76 4.78 -2.01
N ASP A 66 -14.09 5.92 -2.61
CA ASP A 66 -14.61 6.04 -3.98
C ASP A 66 -14.15 7.38 -4.54
N GLU A 67 -12.89 7.44 -4.97
CA GLU A 67 -12.22 8.69 -5.30
C GLU A 67 -11.56 8.64 -6.67
N SER A 68 -11.51 9.81 -7.33
CA SER A 68 -10.74 10.04 -8.54
C SER A 68 -9.33 10.51 -8.17
N ILE A 69 -8.32 9.77 -8.66
CA ILE A 69 -6.90 9.98 -8.37
C ILE A 69 -6.17 10.25 -9.68
N LEU A 70 -5.39 11.33 -9.74
CA LEU A 70 -4.61 11.71 -10.93
C LEU A 70 -3.36 10.84 -11.12
N GLU A 71 -2.77 10.40 -10.02
CA GLU A 71 -1.56 9.60 -9.99
C GLU A 71 -1.92 8.10 -10.00
N ASN A 72 -0.95 7.25 -10.26
CA ASN A 72 -1.09 5.80 -10.14
C ASN A 72 -0.65 5.27 -8.76
N VAL A 73 -0.64 6.13 -7.77
CA VAL A 73 -0.28 5.87 -6.38
C VAL A 73 -1.16 6.71 -5.44
N TYR A 74 -1.61 6.10 -4.34
CA TYR A 74 -2.43 6.77 -3.34
C TYR A 74 -2.16 6.21 -1.94
N ILE A 75 -1.98 7.07 -0.94
CA ILE A 75 -1.86 6.67 0.46
C ILE A 75 -3.15 7.01 1.19
N TYR A 76 -3.87 5.98 1.62
CA TYR A 76 -5.06 6.14 2.43
C TYR A 76 -4.71 6.12 3.92
N LYS A 77 -5.11 7.18 4.62
CA LYS A 77 -4.92 7.35 6.08
C LYS A 77 -6.25 7.41 6.86
N GLY A 78 -7.33 7.01 6.20
CA GLY A 78 -8.67 7.05 6.78
C GLY A 78 -8.96 5.86 7.70
N GLU A 79 -10.24 5.49 7.75
CA GLU A 79 -10.74 4.43 8.63
C GLU A 79 -10.39 3.03 8.08
N ILE A 80 -9.27 2.50 8.52
CA ILE A 80 -8.86 1.11 8.36
C ILE A 80 -8.77 0.49 9.75
N ASP A 81 -9.44 -0.63 9.95
CA ASP A 81 -9.41 -1.37 11.21
C ASP A 81 -8.34 -2.46 11.17
N TRP A 82 -7.74 -2.71 12.33
CA TRP A 82 -6.91 -3.88 12.57
C TRP A 82 -7.76 -5.17 12.57
N ASP A 83 -7.16 -6.31 12.31
CA ASP A 83 -7.79 -7.63 12.27
C ASP A 83 -9.01 -7.70 11.31
N ASP A 84 -8.90 -7.04 10.15
CA ASP A 84 -9.98 -6.96 9.17
C ASP A 84 -9.48 -7.14 7.72
N GLY A 85 -10.38 -7.56 6.84
CA GLY A 85 -10.10 -7.83 5.44
C GLY A 85 -10.74 -6.83 4.49
N TYR A 86 -10.04 -6.55 3.39
CA TYR A 86 -10.43 -5.50 2.43
C TYR A 86 -10.34 -5.98 1.00
N TYR A 87 -11.18 -5.38 0.15
CA TYR A 87 -11.22 -5.52 -1.31
C TYR A 87 -10.95 -4.17 -1.94
N TRP A 88 -10.07 -4.11 -2.92
CA TRP A 88 -9.82 -2.89 -3.65
C TRP A 88 -9.70 -3.12 -5.16
N ARG A 89 -10.01 -2.08 -5.92
CA ARG A 89 -9.95 -2.09 -7.37
C ARG A 89 -9.77 -0.70 -7.93
N VAL A 90 -9.28 -0.63 -9.17
CA VAL A 90 -9.05 0.59 -9.91
C VAL A 90 -9.60 0.45 -11.32
N ARG A 91 -10.04 1.55 -11.91
CA ARG A 91 -10.36 1.67 -13.34
C ARG A 91 -9.87 3.02 -13.87
N PRO A 92 -9.41 3.09 -15.14
CA PRO A 92 -8.99 4.33 -15.76
C PRO A 92 -10.17 5.20 -16.17
N ILE A 93 -9.92 6.50 -16.27
CA ILE A 93 -10.82 7.50 -16.84
C ILE A 93 -9.99 8.30 -17.84
N ASP A 94 -10.43 8.40 -19.09
CA ASP A 94 -9.71 9.13 -20.14
C ASP A 94 -9.91 10.67 -20.03
N ALA A 95 -9.22 11.43 -20.89
CA ALA A 95 -9.31 12.88 -20.90
C ALA A 95 -10.70 13.44 -21.32
N ASP A 96 -11.53 12.63 -21.96
CA ASP A 96 -12.91 12.96 -22.33
C ASP A 96 -13.92 12.60 -21.22
N GLY A 97 -13.45 11.99 -20.13
CA GLY A 97 -14.26 11.54 -18.99
C GLY A 97 -14.93 10.17 -19.22
N ASN A 98 -14.51 9.42 -20.24
CA ASN A 98 -15.03 8.06 -20.42
C ASN A 98 -14.36 7.12 -19.42
N VAL A 99 -15.19 6.31 -18.77
CA VAL A 99 -14.76 5.38 -17.72
C VAL A 99 -14.49 4.00 -18.33
N GLY A 100 -13.28 3.49 -18.10
CA GLY A 100 -12.89 2.14 -18.52
C GLY A 100 -13.41 1.03 -17.61
N ASP A 101 -13.05 -0.20 -17.95
CA ASP A 101 -13.38 -1.37 -17.14
C ASP A 101 -12.51 -1.42 -15.87
N TRP A 102 -13.03 -2.09 -14.82
CA TRP A 102 -12.24 -2.40 -13.64
C TRP A 102 -11.07 -3.31 -14.00
N VAL A 103 -9.85 -2.94 -13.58
CA VAL A 103 -8.66 -3.72 -13.85
C VAL A 103 -8.81 -5.12 -13.25
N ASN A 104 -8.63 -5.27 -12.00
CA ASN A 104 -8.86 -6.50 -11.23
C ASN A 104 -9.49 -6.14 -9.88
N THR A 105 -9.77 -7.14 -9.06
CA THR A 105 -10.07 -6.94 -7.64
C THR A 105 -9.03 -7.69 -6.83
N PHE A 106 -8.26 -6.95 -6.02
CA PHE A 106 -7.32 -7.52 -5.06
C PHE A 106 -7.89 -7.50 -3.66
N THR A 107 -7.38 -8.38 -2.82
CA THR A 107 -7.70 -8.45 -1.40
C THR A 107 -6.44 -8.33 -0.56
N PHE A 108 -6.57 -7.81 0.63
CA PHE A 108 -5.54 -7.84 1.66
C PHE A 108 -6.19 -7.91 3.04
N GLU A 109 -5.43 -8.39 4.02
CA GLU A 109 -5.83 -8.47 5.42
C GLU A 109 -4.89 -7.61 6.25
N ILE A 110 -5.45 -6.89 7.22
CA ILE A 110 -4.69 -6.17 8.24
C ILE A 110 -4.51 -7.11 9.42
N LEU A 111 -3.28 -7.30 9.85
CA LEU A 111 -2.97 -8.10 11.02
C LEU A 111 -3.46 -7.43 12.31
N ASP A 112 -3.32 -8.13 13.44
CA ASP A 112 -3.71 -7.64 14.76
C ASP A 112 -2.89 -6.41 15.19
N ASP A 113 -3.51 -5.49 15.93
CA ASP A 113 -2.80 -4.41 16.60
C ASP A 113 -2.05 -4.93 17.83
N ARG A 114 -1.06 -4.17 18.29
CA ARG A 114 -0.27 -4.45 19.49
C ARG A 114 -0.64 -3.53 20.68
N ARG A 115 -1.58 -2.64 20.45
CA ARG A 115 -1.99 -1.61 21.41
C ARG A 115 -2.57 -2.18 22.70
N GLY A 116 -3.03 -3.42 22.72
CA GLY A 116 -3.52 -4.09 23.92
C GLY A 116 -2.51 -4.14 25.09
N SER A 117 -1.23 -3.86 24.83
CA SER A 117 -0.15 -3.80 25.83
C SER A 117 0.38 -2.41 26.12
N ILE A 118 -0.05 -1.38 25.36
CA ILE A 118 0.44 0.01 25.51
C ILE A 118 -0.73 0.97 25.53
N ASP A 119 -0.74 1.82 26.56
CA ASP A 119 -1.66 2.95 26.66
C ASP A 119 -0.88 4.22 26.30
N VAL A 120 -1.35 4.95 25.28
CA VAL A 120 -0.71 6.18 24.81
C VAL A 120 -1.63 7.34 25.09
N ASP A 121 -1.19 8.22 26.00
CA ASP A 121 -1.87 9.48 26.29
C ASP A 121 -1.21 10.62 25.49
N VAL A 122 -1.96 11.27 24.61
CA VAL A 122 -1.55 12.52 23.96
C VAL A 122 -1.92 13.68 24.88
N ILE A 123 -0.92 14.28 25.55
CA ILE A 123 -1.13 15.32 26.56
C ILE A 123 -1.33 16.71 25.94
N ASP A 124 -0.68 16.99 24.82
CA ASP A 124 -0.74 18.28 24.12
C ASP A 124 -0.59 18.08 22.61
N GLY A 125 -1.71 17.80 21.94
CA GLY A 125 -1.75 17.55 20.49
C GLY A 125 -1.36 18.78 19.65
N ASP A 126 -1.49 19.98 20.18
CA ASP A 126 -1.12 21.23 19.48
C ASP A 126 0.41 21.42 19.38
N GLN A 127 1.18 20.60 20.09
CA GLN A 127 2.66 20.61 20.05
C GLN A 127 3.23 19.52 19.16
N THR A 128 2.40 18.73 18.47
CA THR A 128 2.85 17.73 17.50
C THR A 128 2.97 18.36 16.11
N ASP A 129 4.00 17.96 15.37
CA ASP A 129 4.24 18.44 13.99
C ASP A 129 3.48 17.61 12.93
N GLY A 130 2.47 16.83 13.32
CA GLY A 130 1.70 15.97 12.42
C GLY A 130 2.49 14.76 11.91
N GLY A 131 3.52 14.36 12.64
CA GLY A 131 4.43 13.27 12.25
C GLY A 131 4.05 11.92 12.83
N LEU A 132 4.88 10.93 12.50
CA LEU A 132 4.80 9.58 13.05
C LEU A 132 5.86 9.39 14.13
N THR A 133 5.51 8.70 15.21
CA THR A 133 6.44 8.35 16.28
C THR A 133 6.72 6.86 16.26
N LEU A 134 7.98 6.49 16.00
CA LEU A 134 8.44 5.11 16.09
C LEU A 134 8.93 4.80 17.51
N MET A 135 8.40 3.74 18.06
CA MET A 135 8.79 3.19 19.36
C MET A 135 9.27 1.75 19.20
N GLY A 136 10.36 1.39 19.87
CA GLY A 136 10.88 0.03 19.91
C GLY A 136 11.24 -0.39 21.33
N SER A 137 11.44 -1.70 21.53
CA SER A 137 11.77 -2.28 22.85
C SER A 137 10.71 -2.02 23.94
N ILE A 138 9.43 -2.12 23.58
CA ILE A 138 8.35 -1.82 24.49
C ILE A 138 7.94 -3.08 25.25
N GLY A 139 7.89 -2.96 26.57
CA GLY A 139 7.43 -4.04 27.46
C GLY A 139 8.31 -5.28 27.48
N ASN A 140 7.74 -6.40 27.90
CA ASN A 140 8.44 -7.68 28.01
C ASN A 140 8.45 -8.47 26.68
N ASP A 141 7.67 -8.05 25.68
CA ASP A 141 7.42 -8.81 24.46
C ASP A 141 8.22 -8.30 23.25
N TYR A 142 9.09 -7.31 23.45
CA TYR A 142 10.08 -6.83 22.49
C TYR A 142 9.57 -6.68 21.05
N TYR A 143 8.68 -5.75 20.80
CA TYR A 143 8.19 -5.40 19.47
C TYR A 143 8.38 -3.91 19.15
N SER A 144 8.20 -3.52 17.89
CA SER A 144 8.22 -2.13 17.45
C SER A 144 6.85 -1.71 16.95
N ILE A 145 6.46 -0.47 17.27
CA ILE A 145 5.25 0.15 16.76
C ILE A 145 5.53 1.55 16.24
N VAL A 146 4.69 2.02 15.33
CA VAL A 146 4.58 3.42 14.95
C VAL A 146 3.20 3.93 15.34
N ILE A 147 3.15 5.08 15.96
CA ILE A 147 1.91 5.79 16.27
C ILE A 147 1.83 7.11 15.50
N ASP A 148 0.61 7.55 15.20
CA ASP A 148 0.34 8.88 14.65
C ASP A 148 0.23 9.96 15.75
N GLU A 149 -0.08 11.19 15.35
CA GLU A 149 -0.22 12.34 16.26
C GLU A 149 -1.36 12.20 17.26
N ASP A 150 -2.36 11.39 16.95
CA ASP A 150 -3.49 11.07 17.83
C ASP A 150 -3.18 9.91 18.80
N GLY A 151 -1.96 9.35 18.75
CA GLY A 151 -1.56 8.19 19.54
C GLY A 151 -2.11 6.86 19.01
N ARG A 152 -2.68 6.86 17.79
CA ARG A 152 -3.19 5.65 17.17
C ARG A 152 -2.05 4.84 16.59
N GLU A 153 -1.99 3.54 16.89
CA GLU A 153 -1.04 2.63 16.25
C GLU A 153 -1.34 2.54 14.75
N VAL A 154 -0.33 2.80 13.93
CA VAL A 154 -0.45 2.78 12.46
C VAL A 154 0.41 1.72 11.79
N TRP A 155 1.37 1.19 12.50
CA TRP A 155 2.24 0.09 12.07
C TRP A 155 2.77 -0.70 13.26
N ASN A 156 2.94 -2.00 13.10
CA ASN A 156 3.66 -2.84 14.04
C ASN A 156 4.49 -3.93 13.36
N ASP A 157 5.46 -4.49 14.07
CA ASP A 157 6.17 -5.70 13.65
C ASP A 157 6.55 -6.54 14.87
N ASP A 158 5.97 -7.75 14.94
CA ASP A 158 6.18 -8.72 16.00
C ASP A 158 7.59 -9.28 16.07
N ASN A 159 8.23 -9.34 14.92
CA ASN A 159 9.50 -10.02 14.74
C ASN A 159 10.66 -9.05 14.80
N LEU A 160 10.37 -7.76 14.78
CA LEU A 160 11.37 -6.70 14.65
C LEU A 160 11.32 -5.74 15.84
N ASN A 161 12.25 -5.92 16.74
CA ASN A 161 12.48 -4.97 17.81
C ASN A 161 13.66 -4.08 17.43
N ILE A 162 13.34 -2.84 17.06
CA ILE A 162 14.34 -1.88 16.58
C ILE A 162 14.62 -0.82 17.63
N ASN A 163 15.90 -0.67 17.99
CA ASN A 163 16.36 0.59 18.55
C ASN A 163 16.81 1.50 17.40
N VAL A 164 16.01 2.50 17.09
CA VAL A 164 16.29 3.43 16.00
C VAL A 164 17.34 4.44 16.46
N ASN A 165 18.38 4.60 15.65
CA ASN A 165 19.41 5.59 15.87
C ASN A 165 19.22 6.82 15.00
N HIS A 166 18.65 6.65 13.80
CA HIS A 166 18.52 7.73 12.83
C HIS A 166 17.42 7.45 11.81
N VAL A 167 16.70 8.50 11.44
CA VAL A 167 15.79 8.53 10.30
C VAL A 167 16.37 9.54 9.30
N ASN A 168 16.58 9.13 8.06
CA ASN A 168 17.08 10.05 7.04
C ASN A 168 15.94 10.82 6.35
N GLU A 169 16.31 11.73 5.44
CA GLU A 169 15.37 12.58 4.70
C GLU A 169 14.42 11.80 3.75
N TYR A 170 14.70 10.53 3.48
CA TYR A 170 13.88 9.63 2.66
C TYR A 170 12.97 8.71 3.51
N GLY A 171 12.90 8.93 4.81
CA GLY A 171 12.13 8.10 5.74
C GLY A 171 12.78 6.75 6.07
N GLN A 172 13.99 6.47 5.59
CA GLN A 172 14.68 5.22 5.91
C GLN A 172 15.14 5.22 7.36
N LEU A 173 14.84 4.14 8.07
CA LEU A 173 15.19 3.94 9.46
C LEU A 173 16.51 3.16 9.55
N SER A 174 17.47 3.66 10.28
CA SER A 174 18.67 2.92 10.65
C SER A 174 18.78 2.71 12.15
N GLY A 175 19.13 1.53 12.55
CA GLY A 175 19.20 1.16 13.96
C GLY A 175 19.81 -0.21 14.15
N TYR A 176 19.51 -0.84 15.26
CA TYR A 176 19.90 -2.22 15.52
C TYR A 176 18.72 -3.02 16.08
N SER A 177 18.62 -4.28 15.66
CA SER A 177 17.66 -5.22 16.22
C SER A 177 18.18 -5.79 17.53
N THR A 178 17.29 -5.89 18.51
CA THR A 178 17.57 -6.52 19.80
C THR A 178 17.03 -7.96 19.89
N ASN A 179 16.53 -8.53 18.79
CA ASN A 179 15.94 -9.87 18.74
C ASN A 179 16.97 -11.03 18.81
N GLY A 180 18.21 -10.78 19.21
CA GLY A 180 19.27 -11.78 19.30
C GLY A 180 19.90 -11.86 20.69
N PRO A 181 20.58 -12.99 21.03
CA PRO A 181 21.34 -13.07 22.25
C PRO A 181 22.49 -12.06 22.24
N TRP A 182 22.63 -11.30 23.29
CA TRP A 182 23.80 -10.41 23.48
C TRP A 182 25.12 -11.17 23.22
N PRO A 183 26.07 -10.68 22.41
CA PRO A 183 26.27 -9.31 21.88
C PRO A 183 26.04 -9.18 20.35
N THR A 184 25.15 -9.90 19.75
CA THR A 184 24.96 -9.94 18.29
C THR A 184 23.84 -9.00 17.82
N ASN A 185 23.93 -7.71 18.14
CA ASN A 185 23.01 -6.72 17.57
C ASN A 185 23.33 -6.52 16.09
N THR A 186 22.41 -6.88 15.23
CA THR A 186 22.55 -6.67 13.79
C THR A 186 22.10 -5.28 13.43
N GLY A 187 22.95 -4.52 12.72
CA GLY A 187 22.54 -3.26 12.12
C GLY A 187 21.46 -3.50 11.08
N ILE A 188 20.40 -2.70 11.13
CA ILE A 188 19.25 -2.81 10.23
C ILE A 188 19.08 -1.50 9.50
N LEU A 189 18.77 -1.57 8.21
CA LEU A 189 18.23 -0.49 7.40
C LEU A 189 16.86 -0.93 6.89
N ILE A 190 15.82 -0.17 7.24
CA ILE A 190 14.46 -0.40 6.77
C ILE A 190 14.12 0.64 5.74
N ASN A 191 13.68 0.18 4.57
CA ASN A 191 13.07 0.99 3.52
C ASN A 191 11.55 0.75 3.58
N TYR A 192 10.78 1.83 3.62
CA TYR A 192 9.34 1.79 3.41
C TYR A 192 9.01 1.75 1.94
#